data_4eeed949d62e4249b7e1172b3091b1c3
#
_entry.id   4eeed949d62e4249b7e1172b3091b1c3
#
_cell.length_a   1.000
_cell.length_b   1.000
_cell.length_c   1.000
_cell.angle_alpha   90.00
_cell.angle_beta   90.00
_cell.angle_gamma   90.00
#
_symmetry.space_group_name_H-M   'P 1'
#
loop_
_entity.id
_entity.type
_entity.pdbx_description
1 polymer ?
#
loop_
_entity_poly.entity_id
_entity_poly.type
_entity_poly.pdbx_seq_one_letter_code
_entity_poly.pdbx_strand_id
1 'polypeptide(L)'
;MYKVQLDQFEGPLDLLLYFIRRDEIDVYDIPISNITSEYLQVIEDMKSMNLSIAGEFILMAATLMKIKSKMLLPRPILDEDGEPIDPRTQLVEQLLEYQQYKGLSIELSKRWNEQSSRHSRGVLEPVSYTHLRAHETEADLVCRLL
;
A
#
# COMPACT_ATOMS: atom_id res chain seq x y z
N MET A 1 8.93 19.71 17.65
CA MET A 1 9.23 19.75 16.22
C MET A 1 9.42 18.30 15.76
N TYR A 2 8.38 17.69 15.23
CA TYR A 2 8.44 16.29 14.78
C TYR A 2 9.08 16.28 13.39
N LYS A 3 10.27 15.67 13.27
CA LYS A 3 10.85 15.37 11.96
C LYS A 3 10.09 14.19 11.38
N VAL A 4 9.24 14.46 10.40
CA VAL A 4 8.61 13.43 9.57
C VAL A 4 9.74 12.78 8.77
N GLN A 5 10.00 11.48 8.99
CA GLN A 5 10.94 10.72 8.16
C GLN A 5 10.25 10.40 6.84
N LEU A 6 10.54 11.20 5.84
CA LEU A 6 9.87 11.20 4.53
C LEU A 6 10.18 9.97 3.67
N ASP A 7 11.28 9.28 3.96
CA ASP A 7 11.65 8.02 3.29
C ASP A 7 10.68 6.84 3.58
N GLN A 8 9.67 7.06 4.45
CA GLN A 8 8.71 6.04 4.84
C GLN A 8 7.35 6.16 4.15
N PHE A 9 7.11 7.22 3.36
CA PHE A 9 5.83 7.41 2.68
C PHE A 9 5.87 6.94 1.23
N GLU A 10 4.93 6.09 0.87
CA GLU A 10 4.79 5.52 -0.48
C GLU A 10 4.12 6.50 -1.47
N GLY A 11 3.85 7.74 -1.06
CA GLY A 11 3.26 8.76 -1.92
C GLY A 11 2.48 9.84 -1.17
N PRO A 12 1.92 10.82 -1.91
CA PRO A 12 1.21 11.96 -1.33
C PRO A 12 -0.04 11.56 -0.55
N LEU A 13 -0.78 10.55 -1.01
CA LEU A 13 -1.97 10.06 -0.31
C LEU A 13 -1.61 9.40 1.03
N ASP A 14 -0.44 8.74 1.11
CA ASP A 14 0.05 8.16 2.37
C ASP A 14 0.39 9.24 3.40
N LEU A 15 1.00 10.31 2.95
CA LEU A 15 1.30 11.47 3.79
C LEU A 15 0.01 12.13 4.32
N LEU A 16 -1.00 12.28 3.47
CA LEU A 16 -2.31 12.82 3.88
C LEU A 16 -3.00 11.91 4.89
N LEU A 17 -3.01 10.59 4.67
CA LEU A 17 -3.56 9.64 5.64
C LEU A 17 -2.81 9.65 6.97
N TYR A 18 -1.51 9.89 6.95
CA TYR A 18 -0.73 10.06 8.17
C TYR A 18 -1.22 11.27 8.99
N PHE A 19 -1.44 12.44 8.35
CA PHE A 19 -1.98 13.62 9.06
C PHE A 19 -3.38 13.35 9.61
N ILE A 20 -4.26 12.76 8.80
CA ILE A 20 -5.62 12.42 9.19
C ILE A 20 -5.62 11.51 10.43
N ARG A 21 -4.78 10.48 10.45
CA ARG A 21 -4.67 9.55 11.59
C ARG A 21 -4.04 10.20 12.82
N ARG A 22 -3.00 11.00 12.63
CA ARG A 22 -2.29 11.68 13.73
C ARG A 22 -3.20 12.64 14.48
N ASP A 23 -4.03 13.37 13.74
CA ASP A 23 -4.91 14.41 14.29
C ASP A 23 -6.32 13.87 14.58
N GLU A 24 -6.54 12.56 14.44
CA GLU A 24 -7.82 11.88 14.69
C GLU A 24 -8.99 12.52 13.89
N ILE A 25 -8.71 12.95 12.66
CA ILE A 25 -9.65 13.62 11.78
C ILE A 25 -10.55 12.59 11.08
N ASP A 26 -11.82 12.94 10.92
CA ASP A 26 -12.72 12.17 10.06
C ASP A 26 -12.35 12.35 8.58
N VAL A 27 -12.18 11.23 7.86
CA VAL A 27 -11.87 11.24 6.42
C VAL A 27 -12.97 11.92 5.60
N TYR A 28 -14.20 11.92 6.08
CA TYR A 28 -15.33 12.58 5.40
C TYR A 28 -15.42 14.09 5.68
N ASP A 29 -14.77 14.58 6.75
CA ASP A 29 -14.76 16.00 7.10
C ASP A 29 -13.35 16.53 7.34
N ILE A 30 -12.55 16.53 6.29
CA ILE A 30 -11.15 16.95 6.33
C ILE A 30 -11.08 18.48 6.39
N PRO A 31 -10.40 19.09 7.40
CA PRO A 31 -10.13 20.52 7.47
C PRO A 31 -9.05 20.92 6.45
N ILE A 32 -9.47 21.12 5.21
CA ILE A 32 -8.56 21.35 4.06
C ILE A 32 -7.57 22.49 4.32
N SER A 33 -7.97 23.55 5.01
CA SER A 33 -7.08 24.68 5.29
C SER A 33 -5.86 24.28 6.10
N ASN A 34 -6.05 23.46 7.14
CA ASN A 34 -4.99 23.01 8.04
C ASN A 34 -4.09 21.99 7.34
N ILE A 35 -4.72 20.96 6.76
CA ILE A 35 -4.00 19.89 6.05
C ILE A 35 -3.16 20.45 4.90
N THR A 36 -3.71 21.40 4.12
CA THR A 36 -2.96 22.05 3.03
C THR A 36 -1.73 22.79 3.56
N SER A 37 -1.87 23.51 4.67
CA SER A 37 -0.75 24.28 5.24
C SER A 37 0.37 23.38 5.73
N GLU A 38 0.02 22.28 6.42
CA GLU A 38 0.98 21.28 6.87
C GLU A 38 1.66 20.54 5.71
N TYR A 39 0.87 20.18 4.71
CA TYR A 39 1.38 19.50 3.52
C TYR A 39 2.43 20.36 2.80
N LEU A 40 2.13 21.66 2.59
CA LEU A 40 3.06 22.59 1.96
C LEU A 40 4.32 22.79 2.80
N GLN A 41 4.22 22.83 4.12
CA GLN A 41 5.38 22.94 5.00
C GLN A 41 6.30 21.72 4.86
N VAL A 42 5.75 20.52 4.80
CA VAL A 42 6.54 19.30 4.56
C VAL A 42 7.25 19.36 3.20
N ILE A 43 6.57 19.85 2.15
CA ILE A 43 7.19 20.01 0.82
C ILE A 43 8.35 21.05 0.86
N GLU A 44 8.20 22.14 1.62
CA GLU A 44 9.28 23.11 1.81
C GLU A 44 10.46 22.54 2.58
N ASP A 45 10.20 21.75 3.62
CA ASP A 45 11.23 21.05 4.38
C ASP A 45 12.00 20.06 3.48
N MET A 46 11.30 19.32 2.60
CA MET A 46 11.93 18.45 1.58
C MET A 46 12.87 19.23 0.66
N LYS A 47 12.43 20.41 0.18
CA LYS A 47 13.26 21.29 -0.66
C LYS A 47 14.51 21.75 0.09
N SER A 48 14.37 22.14 1.35
CA SER A 48 15.49 22.63 2.16
C SER A 48 16.56 21.58 2.39
N MET A 49 16.16 20.29 2.40
CA MET A 49 17.06 19.14 2.54
C MET A 49 17.66 18.66 1.21
N ASN A 50 17.45 19.36 0.10
CA ASN A 50 17.88 18.97 -1.25
C ASN A 50 17.35 17.58 -1.70
N LEU A 51 16.22 17.16 -1.16
CA LEU A 51 15.55 15.94 -1.58
C LEU A 51 14.87 16.16 -2.93
N SER A 52 15.01 15.19 -3.83
CA SER A 52 14.27 15.20 -5.10
C SER A 52 12.79 14.95 -4.81
N ILE A 53 11.97 15.97 -5.05
CA ILE A 53 10.52 15.87 -4.84
C ILE A 53 9.90 15.25 -6.08
N ALA A 54 9.23 14.12 -5.91
CA ALA A 54 8.48 13.48 -6.99
C ALA A 54 7.33 14.39 -7.47
N GLY A 55 7.08 14.41 -8.79
CA GLY A 55 6.07 15.26 -9.40
C GLY A 55 4.66 15.06 -8.84
N GLU A 56 4.36 13.85 -8.33
CA GLU A 56 3.07 13.53 -7.70
C GLU A 56 2.80 14.35 -6.43
N PHE A 57 3.83 14.66 -5.61
CA PHE A 57 3.68 15.52 -4.44
C PHE A 57 3.35 16.96 -4.82
N ILE A 58 3.94 17.47 -5.91
CA ILE A 58 3.65 18.81 -6.42
C ILE A 58 2.22 18.87 -6.99
N LEU A 59 1.80 17.81 -7.70
CA LEU A 59 0.45 17.71 -8.23
C LEU A 59 -0.59 17.71 -7.10
N MET A 60 -0.33 16.95 -6.04
CA MET A 60 -1.22 16.92 -4.86
C MET A 60 -1.27 18.27 -4.15
N ALA A 61 -0.13 18.98 -4.00
CA ALA A 61 -0.08 20.33 -3.45
C ALA A 61 -0.98 21.29 -4.26
N ALA A 62 -0.90 21.24 -5.59
CA ALA A 62 -1.75 22.05 -6.48
C ALA A 62 -3.25 21.68 -6.33
N THR A 63 -3.55 20.38 -6.20
CA THR A 63 -4.92 19.89 -5.98
C THR A 63 -5.48 20.39 -4.65
N LEU A 64 -4.72 20.29 -3.56
CA LEU A 64 -5.13 20.79 -2.24
C LEU A 64 -5.35 22.31 -2.25
N MET A 65 -4.47 23.08 -2.89
CA MET A 65 -4.66 24.53 -3.05
C MET A 65 -5.93 24.87 -3.86
N LYS A 66 -6.21 24.10 -4.91
CA LYS A 66 -7.42 24.26 -5.72
C LYS A 66 -8.69 23.98 -4.88
N ILE A 67 -8.70 22.91 -4.10
CA ILE A 67 -9.82 22.55 -3.20
C ILE A 67 -10.00 23.66 -2.16
N LYS A 68 -8.91 24.07 -1.49
CA LYS A 68 -8.92 25.16 -0.50
C LYS A 68 -9.51 26.44 -1.08
N SER A 69 -9.06 26.84 -2.26
CA SER A 69 -9.58 28.04 -2.96
C SER A 69 -11.07 27.93 -3.23
N LYS A 70 -11.55 26.77 -3.70
CA LYS A 70 -12.97 26.53 -3.96
C LYS A 70 -13.82 26.59 -2.70
N MET A 71 -13.34 26.07 -1.57
CA MET A 71 -14.05 26.10 -0.30
C MET A 71 -14.12 27.50 0.33
N LEU A 72 -13.15 28.37 0.02
CA LEU A 72 -13.14 29.76 0.53
C LEU A 72 -14.00 30.71 -0.29
N LEU A 73 -14.50 30.28 -1.45
CA LEU A 73 -15.40 31.09 -2.26
C LEU A 73 -16.77 31.24 -1.59
N PRO A 74 -17.35 32.45 -1.58
CA PRO A 74 -18.65 32.71 -0.92
C PRO A 74 -19.85 32.06 -1.62
N ARG A 75 -19.66 31.53 -2.83
CA ARG A 75 -20.72 30.87 -3.59
C ARG A 75 -20.35 29.38 -3.74
N PRO A 76 -21.28 28.47 -3.37
CA PRO A 76 -21.06 27.05 -3.63
C PRO A 76 -20.97 26.79 -5.13
N ILE A 77 -20.16 25.83 -5.52
CA ILE A 77 -20.13 25.33 -6.89
C ILE A 77 -21.32 24.39 -7.03
N LEU A 78 -22.20 24.67 -7.98
CA LEU A 78 -23.34 23.84 -8.28
C LEU A 78 -23.00 22.91 -9.45
N ASP A 79 -23.60 21.72 -9.45
CA ASP A 79 -23.56 20.80 -10.57
C ASP A 79 -24.61 21.18 -11.65
N GLU A 80 -24.76 20.33 -12.66
CA GLU A 80 -25.74 20.52 -13.74
C GLU A 80 -27.19 20.48 -13.24
N ASP A 81 -27.44 19.84 -12.10
CA ASP A 81 -28.75 19.70 -11.46
C ASP A 81 -29.00 20.80 -10.41
N GLY A 82 -28.02 21.68 -10.16
CA GLY A 82 -28.10 22.79 -9.21
C GLY A 82 -27.84 22.41 -7.75
N GLU A 83 -27.30 21.22 -7.52
CA GLU A 83 -26.87 20.75 -6.19
C GLU A 83 -25.46 21.23 -5.85
N PRO A 84 -25.19 21.56 -4.57
CA PRO A 84 -23.88 22.01 -4.14
C PRO A 84 -22.87 20.84 -4.17
N ILE A 85 -21.83 20.96 -5.00
CA ILE A 85 -20.73 20.00 -5.06
C ILE A 85 -19.74 20.31 -3.95
N ASP A 86 -19.44 19.33 -3.09
CA ASP A 86 -18.29 19.40 -2.18
C ASP A 86 -16.98 19.18 -2.99
N PRO A 87 -16.09 20.16 -3.07
CA PRO A 87 -14.85 20.03 -3.83
C PRO A 87 -13.87 18.98 -3.25
N ARG A 88 -14.14 18.47 -2.05
CA ARG A 88 -13.33 17.44 -1.38
C ARG A 88 -13.69 16.03 -1.82
N THR A 89 -14.86 15.80 -2.40
CA THR A 89 -15.40 14.45 -2.68
C THR A 89 -14.40 13.55 -3.40
N GLN A 90 -13.79 14.04 -4.47
CA GLN A 90 -12.81 13.29 -5.24
C GLN A 90 -11.55 12.92 -4.42
N LEU A 91 -11.09 13.81 -3.55
CA LEU A 91 -9.95 13.54 -2.67
C LEU A 91 -10.30 12.49 -1.61
N VAL A 92 -11.50 12.59 -1.02
CA VAL A 92 -12.00 11.62 -0.04
C VAL A 92 -12.10 10.22 -0.65
N GLU A 93 -12.65 10.10 -1.85
CA GLU A 93 -12.74 8.82 -2.57
C GLU A 93 -11.35 8.22 -2.80
N GLN A 94 -10.38 9.01 -3.27
CA GLN A 94 -9.00 8.56 -3.47
C GLN A 94 -8.34 8.11 -2.17
N LEU A 95 -8.55 8.81 -1.06
CA LEU A 95 -8.00 8.46 0.25
C LEU A 95 -8.60 7.15 0.78
N LEU A 96 -9.92 6.95 0.63
CA LEU A 96 -10.59 5.72 1.05
C LEU A 96 -10.13 4.52 0.21
N GLU A 97 -10.04 4.69 -1.10
CA GLU A 97 -9.55 3.67 -2.01
C GLU A 97 -8.10 3.27 -1.67
N TYR A 98 -7.21 4.26 -1.51
CA TYR A 98 -5.83 4.01 -1.11
C TYR A 98 -5.73 3.30 0.24
N GLN A 99 -6.55 3.70 1.22
CA GLN A 99 -6.58 3.06 2.54
C GLN A 99 -6.96 1.58 2.45
N GLN A 100 -7.93 1.23 1.60
CA GLN A 100 -8.32 -0.16 1.36
C GLN A 100 -7.18 -0.96 0.73
N TYR A 101 -6.57 -0.44 -0.35
CA TYR A 101 -5.45 -1.12 -1.01
C TYR A 101 -4.24 -1.28 -0.11
N LYS A 102 -3.93 -0.27 0.70
CA LYS A 102 -2.84 -0.36 1.68
C LYS A 102 -3.11 -1.45 2.73
N GLY A 103 -4.33 -1.56 3.21
CA GLY A 103 -4.74 -2.64 4.12
C GLY A 103 -4.58 -4.03 3.50
N LEU A 104 -5.03 -4.20 2.25
CA LEU A 104 -4.89 -5.44 1.49
C LEU A 104 -3.42 -5.79 1.21
N SER A 105 -2.59 -4.80 0.89
CA SER A 105 -1.15 -4.97 0.65
C SER A 105 -0.44 -5.54 1.88
N ILE A 106 -0.73 -5.03 3.07
CA ILE A 106 -0.17 -5.53 4.33
C ILE A 106 -0.61 -6.98 4.58
N GLU A 107 -1.88 -7.30 4.36
CA GLU A 107 -2.39 -8.65 4.53
C GLU A 107 -1.76 -9.63 3.53
N LEU A 108 -1.65 -9.24 2.26
CA LEU A 108 -0.99 -10.05 1.23
C LEU A 108 0.49 -10.28 1.54
N SER A 109 1.19 -9.25 2.02
CA SER A 109 2.59 -9.35 2.42
C SER A 109 2.77 -10.35 3.56
N LYS A 110 1.86 -10.34 4.55
CA LYS A 110 1.85 -11.33 5.64
C LYS A 110 1.64 -12.73 5.10
N ARG A 111 0.63 -12.95 4.25
CA ARG A 111 0.34 -14.26 3.64
C ARG A 111 1.49 -14.75 2.76
N TRP A 112 2.11 -13.83 2.02
CA TRP A 112 3.30 -14.15 1.22
C TRP A 112 4.45 -14.65 2.10
N ASN A 113 4.76 -13.96 3.19
CA ASN A 113 5.81 -14.37 4.12
C ASN A 113 5.52 -15.73 4.76
N GLU A 114 4.27 -15.99 5.13
CA GLU A 114 3.84 -17.29 5.64
C GLU A 114 3.98 -18.40 4.59
N GLN A 115 3.64 -18.11 3.33
CA GLN A 115 3.72 -19.08 2.24
C GLN A 115 5.14 -19.30 1.75
N SER A 116 5.98 -18.26 1.73
CA SER A 116 7.38 -18.36 1.30
C SER A 116 8.24 -19.19 2.26
N SER A 117 7.81 -19.32 3.52
CA SER A 117 8.43 -20.23 4.49
C SER A 117 8.06 -21.70 4.28
N ARG A 118 7.05 -21.98 3.44
CA ARG A 118 6.61 -23.35 3.13
C ARG A 118 7.30 -23.81 1.85
N HIS A 119 8.11 -24.86 1.98
CA HIS A 119 8.68 -25.53 0.82
C HIS A 119 7.73 -26.62 0.36
N SER A 120 7.32 -26.61 -0.91
CA SER A 120 6.63 -27.75 -1.51
C SER A 120 7.62 -28.91 -1.58
N ARG A 121 7.18 -30.10 -1.20
CA ARG A 121 7.91 -31.32 -1.57
C ARG A 121 8.01 -31.34 -3.09
N GLY A 122 9.22 -31.38 -3.60
CA GLY A 122 9.43 -31.62 -5.04
C GLY A 122 8.69 -32.87 -5.47
N VAL A 123 8.41 -32.96 -6.76
CA VAL A 123 7.81 -34.16 -7.35
C VAL A 123 8.63 -35.35 -6.84
N LEU A 124 7.98 -36.24 -6.07
CA LEU A 124 8.58 -37.51 -5.73
C LEU A 124 8.74 -38.25 -7.05
N GLU A 125 9.91 -38.19 -7.66
CA GLU A 125 10.24 -39.17 -8.68
C GLU A 125 10.05 -40.52 -8.05
N PRO A 126 9.27 -41.41 -8.69
CA PRO A 126 9.14 -42.76 -8.17
C PRO A 126 10.53 -43.36 -8.10
N VAL A 127 11.05 -43.54 -6.89
CA VAL A 127 12.34 -44.21 -6.70
C VAL A 127 12.10 -45.64 -7.17
N SER A 128 12.71 -45.99 -8.25
CA SER A 128 12.76 -47.37 -8.70
C SER A 128 13.46 -48.17 -7.58
N TYR A 129 12.68 -49.02 -6.89
CA TYR A 129 13.20 -49.88 -5.82
C TYR A 129 14.12 -50.96 -6.40
N THR A 130 15.27 -50.55 -6.87
CA THR A 130 16.31 -51.48 -7.36
C THR A 130 16.84 -52.39 -6.26
N HIS A 131 16.78 -51.96 -4.99
CA HIS A 131 17.22 -52.76 -3.86
C HIS A 131 16.30 -53.93 -3.51
N LEU A 132 14.98 -53.79 -3.68
CA LEU A 132 14.05 -54.90 -3.45
C LEU A 132 14.24 -56.04 -4.47
N ARG A 133 14.57 -55.70 -5.73
CA ARG A 133 14.90 -56.72 -6.74
C ARG A 133 16.26 -57.39 -6.47
N ALA A 134 17.24 -56.73 -5.93
CA ALA A 134 18.50 -57.31 -5.55
C ALA A 134 18.35 -58.30 -4.39
N HIS A 135 17.51 -58.04 -3.42
CA HIS A 135 17.20 -58.98 -2.33
C HIS A 135 16.40 -60.19 -2.78
N GLU A 136 15.44 -60.03 -3.71
CA GLU A 136 14.68 -61.15 -4.27
C GLU A 136 15.60 -62.06 -5.14
N THR A 137 16.54 -61.49 -5.86
CA THR A 137 17.52 -62.32 -6.65
C THR A 137 18.47 -63.07 -5.76
N GLU A 138 18.90 -62.57 -4.59
CA GLU A 138 19.71 -63.32 -3.64
C GLU A 138 18.92 -64.48 -3.02
N ALA A 139 17.66 -64.28 -2.62
CA ALA A 139 16.82 -65.32 -2.09
C ALA A 139 16.54 -66.42 -3.07
N ASP A 140 16.32 -66.10 -4.37
CA ASP A 140 16.11 -67.07 -5.46
C ASP A 140 17.36 -67.88 -5.74
N LEU A 141 18.54 -67.28 -5.64
CA LEU A 141 19.82 -67.99 -5.82
C LEU A 141 20.09 -68.98 -4.69
N VAL A 142 19.75 -68.68 -3.47
CA VAL A 142 19.92 -69.60 -2.32
C VAL A 142 18.94 -70.76 -2.41
N CYS A 143 17.71 -70.56 -2.87
CA CYS A 143 16.70 -71.63 -3.06
C CYS A 143 17.01 -72.59 -4.23
N ARG A 144 17.86 -72.19 -5.19
CA ARG A 144 18.27 -73.05 -6.33
C ARG A 144 19.50 -73.90 -6.02
N LEU A 145 20.21 -73.66 -4.92
CA LEU A 145 21.40 -74.38 -4.52
C LEU A 145 21.11 -75.42 -3.42
N LEU A 146 19.89 -75.56 -2.97
CA LEU A 146 19.37 -76.63 -2.14
C LEU A 146 18.45 -77.55 -2.92
#